data_c1be69f68ea21662f0cb9b384d3c6906
#
_entry.id   c1be69f68ea21662f0cb9b384d3c6906
#
_cell.length_a   1.000
_cell.length_b   1.000
_cell.length_c   1.000
_cell.angle_alpha   90.00
_cell.angle_beta   90.00
_cell.angle_gamma   90.00
#
_symmetry.space_group_name_H-M   'P 1'
#
loop_
_entity.id
_entity.type
_entity.pdbx_description
1 polymer ?
#
loop_
_entity_poly.entity_id
_entity_poly.type
_entity_poly.pdbx_seq_one_letter_code
_entity_poly.pdbx_strand_id
1 'polypeptide(L)'
;SDLAHRAKKLLVPLYLWNAVYGVGAALLRRFGGFELGAPLSPYTLLLAPITDGEHFVWNLGAWFIFPLFCAQVAYALIRRLSRLWHENEVMTFLLCLIPGCAAVQLCFAGRQAALPLWLLRPMILLPGLAGGQLYRRILEKRDSLPTVPYLLCLVVLRVLLSTRYESLAYLLSNCSYFGCGAFGV
;
A
#
# COMPACT_ATOMS: atom_id res chain seq x y z
N SER A 1 -18.61 -13.23 4.16
CA SER A 1 -17.60 -14.31 4.25
C SER A 1 -16.32 -13.98 3.50
N ASP A 2 -16.37 -13.34 2.33
CA ASP A 2 -15.18 -13.06 1.51
C ASP A 2 -14.18 -12.11 2.18
N LEU A 3 -14.64 -11.09 2.90
CA LEU A 3 -13.77 -10.16 3.62
C LEU A 3 -13.01 -10.85 4.76
N ALA A 4 -13.66 -11.71 5.51
CA ALA A 4 -13.01 -12.47 6.59
C ALA A 4 -11.94 -13.42 6.04
N HIS A 5 -12.21 -14.06 4.90
CA HIS A 5 -11.24 -14.92 4.24
C HIS A 5 -10.03 -14.13 3.72
N ARG A 6 -10.24 -12.94 3.14
CA ARG A 6 -9.18 -12.03 2.70
C ARG A 6 -8.38 -11.48 3.87
N ALA A 7 -9.05 -11.08 4.96
CA ALA A 7 -8.38 -10.67 6.19
C ALA A 7 -7.45 -11.76 6.70
N LYS A 8 -7.94 -13.00 6.81
CA LYS A 8 -7.14 -14.13 7.24
C LYS A 8 -5.93 -14.39 6.32
N LYS A 9 -6.12 -14.31 4.99
CA LYS A 9 -5.04 -14.52 4.03
C LYS A 9 -3.96 -13.43 4.05
N LEU A 10 -4.30 -12.19 4.42
CA LEU A 10 -3.37 -11.07 4.40
C LEU A 10 -2.77 -10.80 5.79
N LEU A 11 -3.63 -10.76 6.82
CA LEU A 11 -3.20 -10.35 8.15
C LEU A 11 -2.49 -11.48 8.92
N VAL A 12 -2.90 -12.73 8.74
CA VAL A 12 -2.22 -13.85 9.43
C VAL A 12 -0.75 -13.97 8.98
N PRO A 13 -0.42 -14.00 7.68
CA PRO A 13 0.98 -13.96 7.25
C PRO A 13 1.73 -12.72 7.74
N LEU A 14 1.09 -11.53 7.71
CA LEU A 14 1.70 -10.30 8.20
C LEU A 14 2.19 -10.46 9.63
N TYR A 15 1.31 -10.85 10.55
CA TYR A 15 1.65 -11.00 11.97
C TYR A 15 2.60 -12.16 12.22
N LEU A 16 2.45 -13.27 11.49
CA LEU A 16 3.36 -14.41 11.60
C LEU A 16 4.81 -14.00 11.25
N TRP A 17 4.98 -13.35 10.09
CA TRP A 17 6.29 -12.90 9.65
C TRP A 17 6.84 -11.79 10.55
N ASN A 18 5.99 -10.87 11.00
CA ASN A 18 6.42 -9.83 11.95
C ASN A 18 6.93 -10.44 13.26
N ALA A 19 6.29 -11.48 13.76
CA ALA A 19 6.76 -12.21 14.93
C ALA A 19 8.10 -12.94 14.67
N VAL A 20 8.23 -13.62 13.51
CA VAL A 20 9.48 -14.33 13.15
C VAL A 20 10.65 -13.35 13.06
N TYR A 21 10.47 -12.23 12.34
CA TYR A 21 11.52 -11.21 12.22
C TYR A 21 11.80 -10.50 13.55
N GLY A 22 10.78 -10.25 14.36
CA GLY A 22 10.94 -9.64 15.68
C GLY A 22 11.75 -10.52 16.64
N VAL A 23 11.45 -11.81 16.67
CA VAL A 23 12.22 -12.78 17.47
C VAL A 23 13.65 -12.89 16.93
N GLY A 24 13.84 -12.98 15.60
CA GLY A 24 15.16 -13.01 14.98
C GLY A 24 16.00 -11.76 15.32
N ALA A 25 15.42 -10.58 15.24
CA ALA A 25 16.08 -9.32 15.61
C ALA A 25 16.43 -9.28 17.10
N ALA A 26 15.55 -9.77 17.99
CA ALA A 26 15.80 -9.84 19.40
C ALA A 26 16.95 -10.80 19.76
N LEU A 27 17.01 -11.97 19.09
CA LEU A 27 18.10 -12.92 19.27
C LEU A 27 19.44 -12.36 18.80
N LEU A 28 19.49 -11.70 17.64
CA LEU A 28 20.71 -11.08 17.10
C LEU A 28 21.18 -9.92 18.00
N ARG A 29 20.26 -9.12 18.55
CA ARG A 29 20.61 -8.10 19.53
C ARG A 29 21.21 -8.70 20.77
N ARG A 30 20.64 -9.79 21.30
CA ARG A 30 21.09 -10.44 22.53
C ARG A 30 22.44 -11.16 22.38
N PHE A 31 22.66 -11.85 21.25
CA PHE A 31 23.85 -12.69 21.06
C PHE A 31 24.92 -12.03 20.18
N GLY A 32 24.53 -11.15 19.27
CA GLY A 32 25.45 -10.53 18.31
C GLY A 32 25.81 -9.08 18.64
N GLY A 33 25.14 -8.44 19.60
CA GLY A 33 25.34 -7.03 19.92
C GLY A 33 24.91 -6.05 18.82
N PHE A 34 24.18 -6.54 17.82
CA PHE A 34 23.71 -5.69 16.71
C PHE A 34 22.41 -4.98 17.09
N GLU A 35 22.39 -3.65 16.99
CA GLU A 35 21.16 -2.88 17.14
C GLU A 35 20.36 -2.91 15.83
N LEU A 36 19.49 -3.91 15.69
CA LEU A 36 18.65 -4.12 14.52
C LEU A 36 17.20 -3.70 14.81
N GLY A 37 16.83 -2.50 14.34
CA GLY A 37 15.46 -2.01 14.38
C GLY A 37 14.88 -1.79 15.79
N ALA A 38 13.56 -1.74 15.89
CA ALA A 38 12.86 -1.50 17.14
C ALA A 38 12.99 -2.67 18.14
N PRO A 39 12.95 -2.41 19.46
CA PRO A 39 12.95 -3.47 20.47
C PRO A 39 11.68 -4.33 20.36
N LEU A 40 11.82 -5.63 20.64
CA LEU A 40 10.68 -6.54 20.68
C LEU A 40 9.74 -6.15 21.83
N SER A 41 8.55 -5.70 21.50
CA SER A 41 7.51 -5.34 22.47
C SER A 41 6.12 -5.76 21.93
N PRO A 42 5.10 -5.89 22.78
CA PRO A 42 3.73 -6.13 22.31
C PRO A 42 3.24 -5.05 21.34
N TYR A 43 3.68 -3.82 21.52
CA TYR A 43 3.37 -2.70 20.63
C TYR A 43 3.99 -2.92 19.24
N THR A 44 5.29 -3.20 19.16
CA THR A 44 6.00 -3.40 17.88
C THR A 44 5.53 -4.64 17.15
N LEU A 45 5.03 -5.64 17.86
CA LEU A 45 4.48 -6.85 17.24
C LEU A 45 3.07 -6.66 16.68
N LEU A 46 2.19 -5.97 17.42
CA LEU A 46 0.75 -5.97 17.13
C LEU A 46 0.26 -4.63 16.57
N LEU A 47 0.71 -3.50 17.13
CA LEU A 47 0.19 -2.17 16.81
C LEU A 47 1.03 -1.41 15.81
N ALA A 48 2.34 -1.42 15.94
CA ALA A 48 3.23 -0.67 15.04
C ALA A 48 3.02 -0.97 13.55
N PRO A 49 2.76 -2.22 13.11
CA PRO A 49 2.45 -2.51 11.71
C PRO A 49 1.20 -1.80 11.18
N ILE A 50 0.27 -1.43 12.07
CA ILE A 50 -0.97 -0.73 11.74
C ILE A 50 -0.79 0.79 11.81
N THR A 51 -0.25 1.29 12.91
CA THR A 51 -0.21 2.73 13.22
C THR A 51 0.92 3.44 12.52
N ASP A 52 2.14 2.96 12.71
CA ASP A 52 3.35 3.65 12.29
C ASP A 52 3.90 3.10 10.98
N GLY A 53 3.50 1.87 10.63
CA GLY A 53 4.06 1.12 9.51
C GLY A 53 5.52 0.73 9.77
N GLU A 54 5.98 0.84 11.01
CA GLU A 54 7.29 0.38 11.42
C GLU A 54 7.32 -1.14 11.46
N HIS A 55 8.36 -1.68 10.87
CA HIS A 55 8.62 -3.10 10.82
C HIS A 55 10.06 -3.38 11.21
N PHE A 56 10.33 -4.60 11.64
CA PHE A 56 11.71 -5.04 11.84
C PHE A 56 12.50 -4.97 10.53
N VAL A 57 13.79 -4.66 10.60
CA VAL A 57 14.64 -4.28 9.45
C VAL A 57 14.49 -5.18 8.23
N TRP A 58 14.25 -6.48 8.42
CA TRP A 58 14.12 -7.43 7.32
C TRP A 58 12.69 -7.60 6.78
N ASN A 59 11.71 -6.95 7.40
CA ASN A 59 10.30 -7.03 6.99
C ASN A 59 9.86 -5.79 6.19
N LEU A 60 10.75 -5.28 5.33
CA LEU A 60 10.55 -4.04 4.57
C LEU A 60 9.32 -4.06 3.65
N GLY A 61 8.90 -5.25 3.18
CA GLY A 61 7.73 -5.37 2.31
C GLY A 61 6.38 -5.37 3.03
N ALA A 62 6.34 -5.53 4.34
CA ALA A 62 5.08 -5.72 5.07
C ALA A 62 4.27 -4.44 5.25
N TRP A 63 4.88 -3.26 5.11
CA TRP A 63 4.25 -1.96 5.32
C TRP A 63 3.01 -1.72 4.43
N PHE A 64 2.94 -2.35 3.26
CA PHE A 64 1.81 -2.16 2.32
C PHE A 64 0.66 -3.15 2.55
N ILE A 65 0.85 -4.23 3.30
CA ILE A 65 -0.14 -5.31 3.45
C ILE A 65 -1.38 -4.81 4.18
N PHE A 66 -1.21 -4.10 5.30
CA PHE A 66 -2.34 -3.53 6.03
C PHE A 66 -3.06 -2.43 5.23
N PRO A 67 -2.38 -1.44 4.63
CA PRO A 67 -3.01 -0.50 3.71
C PRO A 67 -3.73 -1.16 2.53
N LEU A 68 -3.16 -2.23 1.97
CA LEU A 68 -3.80 -2.98 0.89
C LEU A 68 -5.10 -3.64 1.35
N PHE A 69 -5.11 -4.22 2.55
CA PHE A 69 -6.33 -4.77 3.14
C PHE A 69 -7.39 -3.68 3.34
N CYS A 70 -7.03 -2.54 3.91
CA CYS A 70 -7.93 -1.38 4.08
C CYS A 70 -8.46 -0.87 2.73
N ALA A 71 -7.61 -0.79 1.71
CA ALA A 71 -8.03 -0.41 0.35
C ALA A 71 -9.01 -1.41 -0.25
N GLN A 72 -8.82 -2.73 -0.01
CA GLN A 72 -9.77 -3.76 -0.46
C GLN A 72 -11.13 -3.64 0.24
N VAL A 73 -11.14 -3.33 1.54
CA VAL A 73 -12.38 -3.09 2.29
C VAL A 73 -13.09 -1.84 1.77
N ALA A 74 -12.36 -0.73 1.61
CA ALA A 74 -12.89 0.51 1.07
C ALA A 74 -13.45 0.31 -0.36
N TYR A 75 -12.73 -0.38 -1.23
CA TYR A 75 -13.20 -0.74 -2.57
C TYR A 75 -14.49 -1.55 -2.53
N ALA A 76 -14.57 -2.56 -1.65
CA ALA A 76 -15.77 -3.38 -1.50
C ALA A 76 -16.99 -2.56 -1.04
N LEU A 77 -16.77 -1.59 -0.13
CA LEU A 77 -17.81 -0.67 0.34
C LEU A 77 -18.26 0.29 -0.77
N ILE A 78 -17.32 0.94 -1.46
CA ILE A 78 -17.64 1.84 -2.58
C ILE A 78 -18.38 1.08 -3.68
N ARG A 79 -17.95 -0.13 -4.01
CA ARG A 79 -18.64 -0.97 -4.98
C ARG A 79 -20.05 -1.36 -4.53
N ARG A 80 -20.25 -1.62 -3.24
CA ARG A 80 -21.58 -1.89 -2.70
C ARG A 80 -22.48 -0.65 -2.78
N LEU A 81 -21.95 0.53 -2.53
CA LEU A 81 -22.66 1.79 -2.67
C LEU A 81 -22.99 2.10 -4.14
N SER A 82 -22.05 1.89 -5.06
CA SER A 82 -22.27 2.15 -6.50
C SER A 82 -23.37 1.24 -7.08
N ARG A 83 -23.55 0.03 -6.55
CA ARG A 83 -24.64 -0.87 -6.93
C ARG A 83 -26.03 -0.35 -6.56
N LEU A 84 -26.15 0.50 -5.54
CA LEU A 84 -27.42 1.10 -5.15
C LEU A 84 -27.89 2.15 -6.17
N TRP A 85 -26.95 2.71 -6.95
CA TRP A 85 -27.28 3.76 -7.91
C TRP A 85 -27.34 3.21 -9.34
N HIS A 86 -26.32 2.55 -9.81
CA HIS A 86 -26.27 1.80 -11.08
C HIS A 86 -25.00 0.96 -11.08
N GLU A 87 -25.10 -0.32 -11.37
CA GLU A 87 -23.91 -1.22 -11.38
C GLU A 87 -22.99 -0.92 -12.58
N ASN A 88 -22.19 0.15 -12.46
CA ASN A 88 -21.23 0.55 -13.48
C ASN A 88 -19.81 0.50 -12.89
N GLU A 89 -18.96 -0.34 -13.47
CA GLU A 89 -17.56 -0.50 -13.03
C GLU A 89 -16.75 0.80 -13.22
N VAL A 90 -17.05 1.58 -14.26
CA VAL A 90 -16.43 2.88 -14.51
C VAL A 90 -16.78 3.86 -13.38
N MET A 91 -18.05 3.89 -12.96
CA MET A 91 -18.49 4.73 -11.85
C MET A 91 -17.79 4.35 -10.55
N THR A 92 -17.65 3.04 -10.29
CA THR A 92 -16.91 2.54 -9.12
C THR A 92 -15.44 3.01 -9.17
N PHE A 93 -14.80 2.95 -10.34
CA PHE A 93 -13.44 3.43 -10.53
C PHE A 93 -13.33 4.94 -10.27
N LEU A 94 -14.23 5.75 -10.85
CA LEU A 94 -14.25 7.20 -10.64
C LEU A 94 -14.45 7.57 -9.16
N LEU A 95 -15.34 6.89 -8.45
CA LEU A 95 -15.51 7.08 -7.01
C LEU A 95 -14.25 6.73 -6.21
N CYS A 96 -13.48 5.74 -6.64
CA CYS A 96 -12.21 5.40 -6.01
C CYS A 96 -11.09 6.40 -6.32
N LEU A 97 -11.18 7.16 -7.42
CA LEU A 97 -10.21 8.23 -7.73
C LEU A 97 -10.31 9.40 -6.75
N ILE A 98 -11.50 9.72 -6.24
CA ILE A 98 -11.71 10.88 -5.36
C ILE A 98 -10.78 10.82 -4.13
N PRO A 99 -10.83 9.77 -3.28
CA PRO A 99 -9.93 9.69 -2.14
C PRO A 99 -8.45 9.60 -2.55
N GLY A 100 -8.14 8.94 -3.66
CA GLY A 100 -6.77 8.87 -4.18
C GLY A 100 -6.22 10.24 -4.56
N CYS A 101 -6.98 11.01 -5.33
CA CYS A 101 -6.61 12.39 -5.70
C CYS A 101 -6.49 13.28 -4.46
N ALA A 102 -7.41 13.18 -3.50
CA ALA A 102 -7.35 13.93 -2.26
C ALA A 102 -6.07 13.61 -1.46
N ALA A 103 -5.72 12.33 -1.35
CA ALA A 103 -4.50 11.91 -0.65
C ALA A 103 -3.24 12.43 -1.35
N VAL A 104 -3.18 12.36 -2.67
CA VAL A 104 -2.07 12.90 -3.48
C VAL A 104 -1.96 14.42 -3.29
N GLN A 105 -3.06 15.15 -3.33
CA GLN A 105 -3.08 16.60 -3.09
C GLN A 105 -2.58 16.97 -1.69
N LEU A 106 -2.94 16.20 -0.66
CA LEU A 106 -2.42 16.40 0.70
C LEU A 106 -0.91 16.18 0.78
N CYS A 107 -0.40 15.18 0.07
CA CYS A 107 1.04 14.93 -0.03
C CYS A 107 1.77 16.09 -0.74
N PHE A 108 1.24 16.57 -1.86
CA PHE A 108 1.82 17.72 -2.59
C PHE A 108 1.81 19.02 -1.79
N ALA A 109 0.74 19.25 -1.02
CA ALA A 109 0.62 20.44 -0.18
C ALA A 109 1.49 20.39 1.09
N GLY A 110 2.30 19.34 1.30
CA GLY A 110 3.06 19.14 2.53
C GLY A 110 2.19 18.93 3.78
N ARG A 111 0.89 18.65 3.60
CA ARG A 111 -0.09 18.47 4.68
C ARG A 111 -0.33 16.99 5.01
N GLN A 112 0.65 16.16 4.82
CA GLN A 112 0.55 14.70 5.05
C GLN A 112 0.22 14.38 6.52
N ALA A 113 0.69 15.24 7.45
CA ALA A 113 0.37 15.12 8.87
C ALA A 113 -1.11 15.39 9.22
N ALA A 114 -1.91 15.92 8.28
CA ALA A 114 -3.34 16.14 8.48
C ALA A 114 -4.15 14.84 8.56
N LEU A 115 -3.62 13.74 8.02
CA LEU A 115 -4.24 12.43 8.07
C LEU A 115 -3.26 11.40 8.63
N PRO A 116 -3.72 10.46 9.45
CA PRO A 116 -2.88 9.38 9.93
C PRO A 116 -2.45 8.46 8.77
N LEU A 117 -1.23 7.93 8.82
CA LEU A 117 -0.65 7.11 7.75
C LEU A 117 -1.49 5.88 7.41
N TRP A 118 -2.13 5.28 8.41
CA TRP A 118 -3.01 4.13 8.20
C TRP A 118 -4.25 4.43 7.35
N LEU A 119 -4.62 5.72 7.21
CA LEU A 119 -5.70 6.17 6.34
C LEU A 119 -5.17 6.70 4.99
N LEU A 120 -4.06 7.44 5.00
CA LEU A 120 -3.48 8.05 3.80
C LEU A 120 -3.01 6.99 2.79
N ARG A 121 -2.31 5.95 3.26
CA ARG A 121 -1.78 4.89 2.41
C ARG A 121 -2.86 4.09 1.66
N PRO A 122 -3.95 3.62 2.30
CA PRO A 122 -5.06 2.98 1.58
C PRO A 122 -5.70 3.88 0.53
N MET A 123 -5.85 5.19 0.81
CA MET A 123 -6.42 6.15 -0.15
C MET A 123 -5.58 6.23 -1.43
N ILE A 124 -4.25 6.24 -1.30
CA ILE A 124 -3.32 6.23 -2.45
C ILE A 124 -3.39 4.91 -3.24
N LEU A 125 -3.55 3.77 -2.56
CA LEU A 125 -3.61 2.46 -3.20
C LEU A 125 -4.95 2.18 -3.89
N LEU A 126 -6.02 2.82 -3.44
CA LEU A 126 -7.39 2.56 -3.87
C LEU A 126 -7.62 2.73 -5.39
N PRO A 127 -7.13 3.81 -6.05
CA PRO A 127 -7.24 3.95 -7.50
C PRO A 127 -6.53 2.84 -8.28
N GLY A 128 -5.35 2.43 -7.84
CA GLY A 128 -4.61 1.33 -8.47
C GLY A 128 -5.36 0.00 -8.39
N LEU A 129 -5.94 -0.29 -7.22
CA LEU A 129 -6.76 -1.49 -7.02
C LEU A 129 -8.02 -1.44 -7.90
N ALA A 130 -8.72 -0.31 -7.93
CA ALA A 130 -9.92 -0.13 -8.74
C ALA A 130 -9.62 -0.20 -10.24
N GLY A 131 -8.51 0.42 -10.68
CA GLY A 131 -8.03 0.34 -12.07
C GLY A 131 -7.69 -1.07 -12.51
N GLY A 132 -7.01 -1.83 -11.65
CA GLY A 132 -6.72 -3.25 -11.91
C GLY A 132 -7.98 -4.10 -12.04
N GLN A 133 -9.01 -3.84 -11.22
CA GLN A 133 -10.30 -4.53 -11.33
C GLN A 133 -11.07 -4.12 -12.59
N LEU A 134 -11.04 -2.84 -12.96
CA LEU A 134 -11.65 -2.32 -14.20
C LEU A 134 -10.97 -2.97 -15.41
N TYR A 135 -9.63 -2.98 -15.46
CA TYR A 135 -8.86 -3.64 -16.51
C TYR A 135 -9.27 -5.09 -16.65
N ARG A 136 -9.24 -5.86 -15.56
CA ARG A 136 -9.58 -7.28 -15.57
C ARG A 136 -10.98 -7.57 -16.11
N ARG A 137 -11.95 -6.71 -15.84
CA ARG A 137 -13.34 -6.95 -16.23
C ARG A 137 -13.69 -6.51 -17.63
N ILE A 138 -13.09 -5.41 -18.09
CA ILE A 138 -13.47 -4.77 -19.35
C ILE A 138 -12.40 -5.01 -20.43
N LEU A 139 -11.13 -4.82 -20.08
CA LEU A 139 -10.03 -4.77 -21.04
C LEU A 139 -9.34 -6.12 -21.23
N GLU A 140 -9.21 -6.94 -20.19
CA GLU A 140 -8.46 -8.21 -20.24
C GLU A 140 -9.00 -9.15 -21.35
N LYS A 141 -10.31 -9.17 -21.55
CA LYS A 141 -10.95 -10.00 -22.60
C LYS A 141 -10.73 -9.48 -24.03
N ARG A 142 -10.36 -8.19 -24.16
CA ARG A 142 -10.11 -7.51 -25.45
C ARG A 142 -8.63 -7.27 -25.68
N ASP A 143 -7.82 -7.52 -24.68
CA ASP A 143 -6.38 -7.30 -24.75
C ASP A 143 -5.74 -8.47 -25.50
N SER A 144 -5.41 -8.19 -26.76
CA SER A 144 -4.70 -9.11 -27.65
C SER A 144 -3.22 -8.74 -27.82
N LEU A 145 -2.72 -7.78 -27.01
CA LEU A 145 -1.34 -7.33 -27.09
C LEU A 145 -0.38 -8.42 -26.62
N PRO A 146 0.60 -8.81 -27.43
CA PRO A 146 1.62 -9.74 -27.00
C PRO A 146 2.42 -9.15 -25.83
N THR A 147 2.90 -9.99 -24.93
CA THR A 147 3.55 -9.62 -23.67
C THR A 147 4.73 -8.64 -23.86
N VAL A 148 5.50 -8.79 -24.94
CA VAL A 148 6.69 -7.96 -25.19
C VAL A 148 6.35 -6.49 -25.45
N PRO A 149 5.44 -6.13 -26.40
CA PRO A 149 5.00 -4.74 -26.56
C PRO A 149 4.36 -4.16 -25.30
N TYR A 150 3.62 -4.95 -24.54
CA TYR A 150 3.02 -4.50 -23.29
C TYR A 150 4.09 -4.09 -22.26
N LEU A 151 5.13 -4.92 -22.05
CA LEU A 151 6.25 -4.60 -21.18
C LEU A 151 7.03 -3.38 -21.69
N LEU A 152 7.24 -3.26 -23.02
CA LEU A 152 7.87 -2.09 -23.61
C LEU A 152 7.06 -0.82 -23.34
N CYS A 153 5.74 -0.84 -23.51
CA CYS A 153 4.88 0.29 -23.17
C CYS A 153 4.97 0.67 -21.69
N LEU A 154 5.02 -0.29 -20.77
CA LEU A 154 5.19 -0.03 -19.34
C LEU A 154 6.56 0.61 -19.03
N VAL A 155 7.64 0.12 -19.65
CA VAL A 155 8.98 0.70 -19.49
C VAL A 155 9.03 2.13 -20.03
N VAL A 156 8.51 2.36 -21.24
CA VAL A 156 8.44 3.70 -21.85
C VAL A 156 7.60 4.64 -20.99
N LEU A 157 6.43 4.19 -20.52
CA LEU A 157 5.56 4.97 -19.62
C LEU A 157 6.31 5.32 -18.33
N ARG A 158 7.02 4.36 -17.72
CA ARG A 158 7.83 4.60 -16.52
C ARG A 158 8.94 5.62 -16.78
N VAL A 159 9.65 5.50 -17.89
CA VAL A 159 10.71 6.46 -18.25
C VAL A 159 10.14 7.86 -18.48
N LEU A 160 9.03 7.97 -19.23
CA LEU A 160 8.35 9.26 -19.46
C LEU A 160 7.83 9.88 -18.15
N LEU A 161 7.28 9.06 -17.25
CA LEU A 161 6.85 9.52 -15.94
C LEU A 161 8.03 9.93 -15.06
N SER A 162 9.15 9.21 -15.09
CA SER A 162 10.34 9.58 -14.31
C SER A 162 11.01 10.84 -14.81
N THR A 163 11.06 11.07 -16.13
CA THR A 163 11.69 12.27 -16.71
C THR A 163 10.88 13.54 -16.57
N ARG A 164 9.54 13.41 -16.55
CA ARG A 164 8.62 14.57 -16.42
C ARG A 164 8.19 14.84 -14.98
N TYR A 165 8.26 13.85 -14.10
CA TYR A 165 7.72 13.89 -12.74
C TYR A 165 8.72 13.28 -11.75
N GLU A 166 9.95 13.83 -11.68
CA GLU A 166 10.85 13.54 -10.56
C GLU A 166 10.14 13.73 -9.22
N SER A 167 9.24 14.73 -9.16
CA SER A 167 8.35 14.97 -8.03
C SER A 167 7.37 13.83 -7.73
N LEU A 168 6.86 13.10 -8.74
CA LEU A 168 5.94 11.96 -8.51
C LEU A 168 6.69 10.71 -8.05
N ALA A 169 7.86 10.44 -8.63
CA ALA A 169 8.74 9.37 -8.17
C ALA A 169 9.27 9.67 -6.77
N TYR A 170 9.62 10.94 -6.49
CA TYR A 170 10.00 11.43 -5.17
C TYR A 170 8.85 11.34 -4.16
N LEU A 171 7.60 11.63 -4.57
CA LEU A 171 6.42 11.46 -3.73
C LEU A 171 6.09 10.00 -3.44
N LEU A 172 6.16 9.14 -4.45
CA LEU A 172 5.94 7.71 -4.26
C LEU A 172 7.05 7.08 -3.41
N SER A 173 8.30 7.53 -3.57
CA SER A 173 9.40 7.12 -2.72
C SER A 173 9.28 7.73 -1.31
N ASN A 174 8.94 9.01 -1.19
CA ASN A 174 8.76 9.64 0.12
C ASN A 174 7.53 9.14 0.87
N CYS A 175 6.43 8.82 0.20
CA CYS A 175 5.34 8.09 0.86
C CYS A 175 5.77 6.70 1.37
N SER A 176 6.83 6.11 0.81
CA SER A 176 7.45 4.89 1.33
C SER A 176 8.55 5.14 2.37
N TYR A 177 9.23 6.28 2.30
CA TYR A 177 10.37 6.62 3.18
C TYR A 177 9.97 7.36 4.47
N PHE A 178 8.76 7.90 4.57
CA PHE A 178 8.31 8.58 5.81
C PHE A 178 8.12 7.64 7.02
N GLY A 179 8.35 6.33 6.87
CA GLY A 179 8.54 5.42 7.99
C GLY A 179 10.00 5.26 8.44
N CYS A 180 10.98 5.69 7.65
CA CYS A 180 12.41 5.51 7.94
C CYS A 180 13.14 6.81 8.33
N GLY A 181 12.49 7.97 8.27
CA GLY A 181 13.12 9.28 8.51
C GLY A 181 13.26 9.69 9.97
N ALA A 182 12.94 8.83 10.93
CA ALA A 182 13.15 9.10 12.35
C ALA A 182 14.46 8.50 12.89
N PHE A 183 15.37 8.06 12.03
CA PHE A 183 16.73 7.68 12.43
C PHE A 183 17.72 8.76 12.00
N GLY A 184 17.59 9.94 12.59
CA GLY A 184 18.56 11.02 12.53
C GLY A 184 19.02 11.36 13.93
N VAL A 185 20.23 10.87 14.28
CA VAL A 185 21.11 11.25 15.42
C VAL A 185 20.59 10.86 16.79
#